data_7a83bf70e03ac1ee8de207fd92704a1e
#
_entry.id   7a83bf70e03ac1ee8de207fd92704a1e
#
_cell.length_a   1.000
_cell.length_b   1.000
_cell.length_c   1.000
_cell.angle_alpha   90.00
_cell.angle_beta   90.00
_cell.angle_gamma   90.00
#
_symmetry.space_group_name_H-M   'P 1'
#
loop_
_entity.id
_entity.type
_entity.pdbx_description
1 polymer ?
#
loop_
_entity_poly.entity_id
_entity_poly.type
_entity_poly.pdbx_seq_one_letter_code
_entity_poly.pdbx_strand_id
1 'polypeptide(L)'
;MECSHDSVAEWLLASGGPIIRYRVATELLADRGDIDRLQLRRDLLACPEVKRWLANLGQGPIHHSCDTSAENSLGKLLEYGVATGMADVDEKVRPFFNQYGDFDDALVLTPFLVRAGHSRHPIVAEWFTRRMAALHRTAQRGAFDFYVAEADAAAVPKAWRGKPIYRAEFNPVGADFPLPTCFDFYALAYWPKYDPAANRMIEDIVRFISDPAFQSTVGGYIWDRGLRRCYAAGRTFLACVAPERLVLFLELGARFAAARTAPWFKAGLAQLEGYRTPQGRYRFPSELLKETADSYYLYAGAHMGLGENRKQAQALEIESTFRMMKITSLMHQDIS
;
A
#
# COMPACT_ATOMS: atom_id res chain seq x y z
N MET A 1 -12.30 -27.36 -18.18
CA MET A 1 -10.97 -26.97 -18.71
C MET A 1 -10.47 -25.83 -17.86
N GLU A 2 -9.49 -26.06 -17.03
CA GLU A 2 -8.83 -24.95 -16.32
C GLU A 2 -8.03 -24.15 -17.37
N CYS A 3 -8.38 -22.88 -17.52
CA CYS A 3 -7.56 -21.97 -18.32
C CYS A 3 -6.17 -21.89 -17.67
N SER A 4 -5.11 -22.14 -18.44
CA SER A 4 -3.75 -21.99 -17.92
C SER A 4 -3.51 -20.50 -17.56
N HIS A 5 -2.63 -20.25 -16.61
CA HIS A 5 -2.24 -18.90 -16.20
C HIS A 5 -1.79 -18.06 -17.40
N ASP A 6 -1.06 -18.65 -18.33
CA ASP A 6 -0.59 -18.00 -19.55
C ASP A 6 -1.72 -17.55 -20.47
N SER A 7 -2.76 -18.39 -20.65
CA SER A 7 -3.89 -18.04 -21.53
C SER A 7 -4.69 -16.83 -20.99
N VAL A 8 -4.78 -16.69 -19.68
CA VAL A 8 -5.44 -15.52 -19.05
C VAL A 8 -4.57 -14.28 -19.18
N ALA A 9 -3.25 -14.39 -19.03
CA ALA A 9 -2.32 -13.27 -19.24
C ALA A 9 -2.33 -12.79 -20.69
N GLU A 10 -2.37 -13.71 -21.66
CA GLU A 10 -2.51 -13.37 -23.09
C GLU A 10 -3.84 -12.66 -23.38
N TRP A 11 -4.94 -13.11 -22.78
CA TRP A 11 -6.21 -12.42 -22.89
C TRP A 11 -6.14 -11.00 -22.34
N LEU A 12 -5.47 -10.76 -21.20
CA LEU A 12 -5.26 -9.43 -20.64
C LEU A 12 -4.42 -8.54 -21.57
N LEU A 13 -3.37 -9.09 -22.21
CA LEU A 13 -2.59 -8.36 -23.21
C LEU A 13 -3.41 -7.96 -24.44
N ALA A 14 -4.33 -8.83 -24.87
CA ALA A 14 -5.16 -8.57 -26.04
C ALA A 14 -6.33 -7.60 -25.74
N SER A 15 -6.92 -7.68 -24.54
CA SER A 15 -8.17 -7.01 -24.21
C SER A 15 -7.99 -5.74 -23.37
N GLY A 16 -6.88 -5.63 -22.63
CA GLY A 16 -6.63 -4.51 -21.72
C GLY A 16 -6.19 -3.24 -22.41
N GLY A 17 -6.44 -2.10 -21.77
CA GLY A 17 -5.90 -0.80 -22.15
C GLY A 17 -4.38 -0.70 -21.93
N PRO A 18 -3.77 0.44 -22.28
CA PRO A 18 -2.31 0.61 -22.25
C PRO A 18 -1.68 0.30 -20.89
N ILE A 19 -2.35 0.66 -19.81
CA ILE A 19 -1.87 0.43 -18.43
C ILE A 19 -1.82 -1.07 -18.12
N ILE A 20 -2.91 -1.79 -18.36
CA ILE A 20 -2.99 -3.24 -18.12
C ILE A 20 -1.99 -3.98 -18.99
N ARG A 21 -1.91 -3.67 -20.28
CA ARG A 21 -0.98 -4.32 -21.21
C ARG A 21 0.47 -4.17 -20.77
N TYR A 22 0.88 -2.95 -20.39
CA TYR A 22 2.23 -2.70 -19.89
C TYR A 22 2.52 -3.49 -18.62
N ARG A 23 1.60 -3.46 -17.66
CA ARG A 23 1.77 -4.17 -16.39
C ARG A 23 1.77 -5.68 -16.55
N VAL A 24 0.92 -6.24 -17.40
CA VAL A 24 0.94 -7.68 -17.72
C VAL A 24 2.29 -8.08 -18.28
N ALA A 25 2.80 -7.31 -19.25
CA ALA A 25 4.08 -7.59 -19.90
C ALA A 25 5.28 -7.49 -18.95
N THR A 26 5.20 -6.64 -17.91
CA THR A 26 6.32 -6.40 -16.98
C THR A 26 6.21 -7.17 -15.67
N GLU A 27 5.00 -7.52 -15.23
CA GLU A 27 4.77 -8.14 -13.93
C GLU A 27 4.36 -9.62 -14.01
N LEU A 28 3.63 -10.02 -15.07
CA LEU A 28 3.12 -11.38 -15.22
C LEU A 28 3.86 -12.19 -16.29
N LEU A 29 4.38 -11.53 -17.32
CA LEU A 29 5.07 -12.14 -18.44
C LEU A 29 6.49 -11.57 -18.61
N ALA A 30 7.16 -11.28 -17.48
CA ALA A 30 8.48 -10.64 -17.46
C ALA A 30 9.54 -11.41 -18.26
N ASP A 31 9.46 -12.74 -18.25
CA ASP A 31 10.42 -13.65 -18.91
C ASP A 31 10.15 -13.84 -20.42
N ARG A 32 9.02 -13.33 -20.94
CA ARG A 32 8.66 -13.44 -22.34
C ARG A 32 9.47 -12.46 -23.20
N GLY A 33 10.33 -12.97 -24.06
CA GLY A 33 11.18 -12.15 -24.97
C GLY A 33 10.47 -11.60 -26.21
N ASP A 34 9.31 -12.14 -26.57
CA ASP A 34 8.53 -11.79 -27.75
C ASP A 34 7.64 -10.55 -27.60
N ILE A 35 7.61 -9.94 -26.41
CA ILE A 35 6.77 -8.77 -26.12
C ILE A 35 7.58 -7.49 -26.27
N ASP A 36 7.13 -6.57 -27.15
CA ASP A 36 7.74 -5.23 -27.28
C ASP A 36 7.37 -4.31 -26.12
N ARG A 37 8.09 -4.44 -25.00
CA ARG A 37 7.90 -3.62 -23.80
C ARG A 37 8.20 -2.14 -24.03
N LEU A 38 9.06 -1.81 -24.98
CA LEU A 38 9.36 -0.41 -25.31
C LEU A 38 8.16 0.26 -25.97
N GLN A 39 7.46 -0.45 -26.88
CA GLN A 39 6.22 0.07 -27.45
C GLN A 39 5.14 0.20 -26.39
N LEU A 40 4.94 -0.82 -25.54
CA LEU A 40 3.96 -0.77 -24.46
C LEU A 40 4.24 0.37 -23.46
N ARG A 41 5.51 0.66 -23.18
CA ARG A 41 5.90 1.83 -22.36
C ARG A 41 5.54 3.15 -23.04
N ARG A 42 5.75 3.28 -24.36
CA ARG A 42 5.33 4.49 -25.11
C ARG A 42 3.81 4.67 -25.05
N ASP A 43 3.05 3.59 -25.25
CA ASP A 43 1.59 3.61 -25.20
C ASP A 43 1.08 4.00 -23.80
N LEU A 44 1.70 3.44 -22.73
CA LEU A 44 1.42 3.80 -21.35
C LEU A 44 1.61 5.31 -21.10
N LEU A 45 2.77 5.86 -21.49
CA LEU A 45 3.09 7.28 -21.26
C LEU A 45 2.26 8.22 -22.15
N ALA A 46 1.71 7.73 -23.26
CA ALA A 46 0.79 8.47 -24.11
C ALA A 46 -0.65 8.49 -23.55
N CYS A 47 -0.98 7.59 -22.63
CA CYS A 47 -2.32 7.45 -22.04
C CYS A 47 -2.77 8.74 -21.34
N PRO A 48 -4.00 9.24 -21.57
CA PRO A 48 -4.50 10.48 -20.97
C PRO A 48 -4.53 10.42 -19.44
N GLU A 49 -4.89 9.29 -18.86
CA GLU A 49 -4.91 9.07 -17.40
C GLU A 49 -3.52 9.22 -16.79
N VAL A 50 -2.50 8.64 -17.41
CA VAL A 50 -1.10 8.76 -16.98
C VAL A 50 -0.64 10.21 -17.06
N LYS A 51 -0.93 10.89 -18.19
CA LYS A 51 -0.59 12.31 -18.36
C LYS A 51 -1.23 13.20 -17.30
N ARG A 52 -2.50 12.94 -16.95
CA ARG A 52 -3.22 13.67 -15.90
C ARG A 52 -2.50 13.53 -14.55
N TRP A 53 -2.15 12.32 -14.15
CA TRP A 53 -1.49 12.10 -12.87
C TRP A 53 -0.04 12.60 -12.86
N LEU A 54 0.67 12.54 -13.98
CA LEU A 54 1.97 13.19 -14.12
C LEU A 54 1.87 14.71 -13.98
N ALA A 55 0.82 15.34 -14.54
CA ALA A 55 0.59 16.76 -14.37
C ALA A 55 0.28 17.15 -12.92
N ASN A 56 -0.42 16.30 -12.18
CA ASN A 56 -0.75 16.53 -10.78
C ASN A 56 0.46 16.38 -9.83
N LEU A 57 1.42 15.51 -10.19
CA LEU A 57 2.57 15.23 -9.33
C LEU A 57 3.42 16.48 -9.09
N GLY A 58 3.62 16.80 -7.81
CA GLY A 58 4.38 17.96 -7.37
C GLY A 58 3.59 19.29 -7.35
N GLN A 59 2.26 19.25 -7.58
CA GLN A 59 1.42 20.45 -7.59
C GLN A 59 0.68 20.73 -6.27
N GLY A 60 0.70 19.78 -5.35
CA GLY A 60 -0.04 19.87 -4.09
C GLY A 60 0.80 19.48 -2.87
N PRO A 61 0.16 19.42 -1.69
CA PRO A 61 0.80 19.00 -0.45
C PRO A 61 1.18 17.51 -0.50
N ILE A 62 1.99 17.07 0.46
CA ILE A 62 2.39 15.65 0.55
C ILE A 62 1.20 14.78 0.91
N HIS A 63 0.56 15.05 2.04
CA HIS A 63 -0.55 14.27 2.58
C HIS A 63 -1.85 15.10 2.56
N HIS A 64 -2.70 14.77 1.63
CA HIS A 64 -4.02 15.40 1.51
C HIS A 64 -4.93 14.56 0.63
N SER A 65 -6.25 14.72 0.78
CA SER A 65 -7.24 14.01 -0.05
C SER A 65 -7.30 14.47 -1.51
N CYS A 66 -6.75 15.65 -1.86
CA CYS A 66 -6.80 16.13 -3.24
C CYS A 66 -5.94 15.29 -4.20
N ASP A 67 -6.38 15.17 -5.44
CA ASP A 67 -5.68 14.40 -6.48
C ASP A 67 -4.27 14.94 -6.80
N THR A 68 -3.97 16.20 -6.44
CA THR A 68 -2.65 16.82 -6.61
C THR A 68 -1.68 16.51 -5.47
N SER A 69 -2.13 15.89 -4.37
CA SER A 69 -1.23 15.49 -3.29
C SER A 69 -0.19 14.48 -3.78
N ALA A 70 1.00 14.48 -3.15
CA ALA A 70 2.04 13.53 -3.49
C ALA A 70 1.58 12.08 -3.25
N GLU A 71 0.86 11.82 -2.14
CA GLU A 71 0.28 10.51 -1.84
C GLU A 71 -0.59 10.00 -2.99
N ASN A 72 -1.54 10.81 -3.46
CA ASN A 72 -2.48 10.39 -4.48
C ASN A 72 -1.82 10.32 -5.85
N SER A 73 -1.10 11.36 -6.27
CA SER A 73 -0.53 11.44 -7.61
C SER A 73 0.60 10.42 -7.83
N LEU A 74 1.55 10.33 -6.90
CA LEU A 74 2.63 9.34 -7.01
C LEU A 74 2.10 7.92 -6.77
N GLY A 75 1.24 7.72 -5.77
CA GLY A 75 0.60 6.44 -5.51
C GLY A 75 -0.13 5.90 -6.73
N LYS A 76 -0.88 6.75 -7.43
CA LYS A 76 -1.61 6.37 -8.65
C LYS A 76 -0.69 6.07 -9.83
N LEU A 77 0.34 6.87 -10.05
CA LEU A 77 1.35 6.60 -11.08
C LEU A 77 2.02 5.24 -10.86
N LEU A 78 2.38 4.94 -9.63
CA LEU A 78 2.94 3.64 -9.26
C LEU A 78 1.95 2.49 -9.46
N GLU A 79 0.64 2.72 -9.25
CA GLU A 79 -0.40 1.76 -9.59
C GLU A 79 -0.49 1.52 -11.10
N TYR A 80 -0.18 2.51 -11.91
CA TYR A 80 -0.13 2.38 -13.35
C TYR A 80 1.18 1.76 -13.88
N GLY A 81 2.16 1.52 -12.99
CA GLY A 81 3.47 1.00 -13.36
C GLY A 81 4.45 2.08 -13.83
N VAL A 82 4.14 3.35 -13.55
CA VAL A 82 5.04 4.48 -13.86
C VAL A 82 5.93 4.75 -12.64
N ALA A 83 7.23 4.66 -12.81
CA ALA A 83 8.23 4.75 -11.73
C ALA A 83 9.46 5.54 -12.20
N THR A 84 10.49 5.57 -11.36
CA THR A 84 11.83 6.14 -11.65
C THR A 84 12.35 5.74 -13.04
N GLY A 85 12.96 6.68 -13.74
CA GLY A 85 13.45 6.50 -15.11
C GLY A 85 12.36 6.55 -16.18
N MET A 86 11.12 6.89 -15.81
CA MET A 86 10.01 7.06 -16.75
C MET A 86 9.50 8.51 -16.75
N ALA A 87 9.36 9.09 -17.95
CA ALA A 87 8.96 10.49 -18.11
C ALA A 87 9.80 11.43 -17.22
N ASP A 88 9.16 12.44 -16.63
CA ASP A 88 9.73 13.44 -15.72
C ASP A 88 9.56 13.10 -14.23
N VAL A 89 9.27 11.84 -13.89
CA VAL A 89 9.01 11.40 -12.50
C VAL A 89 10.17 11.76 -11.58
N ASP A 90 11.42 11.49 -11.99
CA ASP A 90 12.60 11.76 -11.16
C ASP A 90 12.78 13.24 -10.84
N GLU A 91 12.47 14.12 -11.79
CA GLU A 91 12.53 15.57 -11.58
C GLU A 91 11.45 16.03 -10.61
N LYS A 92 10.25 15.49 -10.76
CA LYS A 92 9.08 15.85 -9.94
C LYS A 92 9.14 15.31 -8.51
N VAL A 93 9.80 14.17 -8.27
CA VAL A 93 9.98 13.62 -6.91
C VAL A 93 11.19 14.20 -6.19
N ARG A 94 12.16 14.78 -6.91
CA ARG A 94 13.39 15.36 -6.30
C ARG A 94 13.11 16.35 -5.16
N PRO A 95 12.14 17.28 -5.25
CA PRO A 95 11.83 18.18 -4.14
C PRO A 95 11.38 17.48 -2.86
N PHE A 96 10.78 16.28 -2.97
CA PHE A 96 10.27 15.56 -1.81
C PHE A 96 11.38 15.09 -0.86
N PHE A 97 12.60 14.89 -1.34
CA PHE A 97 13.73 14.53 -0.47
C PHE A 97 14.06 15.63 0.55
N ASN A 98 13.70 16.88 0.29
CA ASN A 98 13.87 17.98 1.24
C ASN A 98 12.77 18.05 2.31
N GLN A 99 11.73 17.23 2.20
CA GLN A 99 10.56 17.23 3.10
C GLN A 99 10.68 16.25 4.27
N TYR A 100 11.78 15.50 4.36
CA TYR A 100 12.01 14.50 5.42
C TYR A 100 12.26 15.09 6.81
N GLY A 101 12.24 16.40 6.96
CA GLY A 101 12.33 17.07 8.26
C GLY A 101 11.08 16.94 9.12
N ASP A 102 9.92 16.74 8.51
CA ASP A 102 8.65 16.47 9.19
C ASP A 102 8.37 14.97 9.21
N PHE A 103 7.88 14.49 10.36
CA PHE A 103 7.59 13.05 10.52
C PHE A 103 6.44 12.58 9.67
N ASP A 104 5.35 13.33 9.65
CA ASP A 104 4.14 12.93 8.92
C ASP A 104 4.43 12.91 7.42
N ASP A 105 5.17 13.88 6.91
CA ASP A 105 5.60 13.93 5.52
C ASP A 105 6.53 12.77 5.16
N ALA A 106 7.52 12.47 5.99
CA ALA A 106 8.43 11.35 5.77
C ALA A 106 7.70 9.99 5.82
N LEU A 107 6.75 9.84 6.76
CA LEU A 107 5.93 8.63 6.87
C LEU A 107 5.11 8.38 5.60
N VAL A 108 4.51 9.43 5.04
CA VAL A 108 3.69 9.34 3.83
C VAL A 108 4.55 9.14 2.58
N LEU A 109 5.68 9.85 2.45
CA LEU A 109 6.52 9.81 1.25
C LEU A 109 7.29 8.50 1.10
N THR A 110 7.81 7.96 2.21
CA THR A 110 8.71 6.79 2.18
C THR A 110 8.15 5.61 1.39
N PRO A 111 6.91 5.12 1.60
CA PRO A 111 6.39 3.98 0.87
C PRO A 111 6.38 4.21 -0.64
N PHE A 112 5.98 5.40 -1.08
CA PHE A 112 5.90 5.71 -2.51
C PHE A 112 7.27 5.90 -3.13
N LEU A 113 8.22 6.55 -2.44
CA LEU A 113 9.59 6.68 -2.91
C LEU A 113 10.32 5.34 -2.96
N VAL A 114 10.09 4.45 -1.98
CA VAL A 114 10.61 3.09 -1.99
C VAL A 114 10.08 2.31 -3.20
N ARG A 115 8.78 2.33 -3.44
CA ARG A 115 8.16 1.67 -4.60
C ARG A 115 8.59 2.28 -5.93
N ALA A 116 8.84 3.59 -5.97
CA ALA A 116 9.35 4.28 -7.15
C ALA A 116 10.79 3.89 -7.52
N GLY A 117 11.54 3.26 -6.61
CA GLY A 117 12.92 2.83 -6.85
C GLY A 117 13.98 3.62 -6.08
N HIS A 118 13.59 4.54 -5.19
CA HIS A 118 14.51 5.40 -4.44
C HIS A 118 14.94 4.83 -3.07
N SER A 119 14.77 3.54 -2.83
CA SER A 119 15.14 2.89 -1.56
C SER A 119 16.62 3.07 -1.16
N ARG A 120 17.51 3.31 -2.16
CA ARG A 120 18.95 3.55 -1.93
C ARG A 120 19.31 5.04 -1.73
N HIS A 121 18.36 5.95 -1.86
CA HIS A 121 18.60 7.36 -1.57
C HIS A 121 18.92 7.51 -0.08
N PRO A 122 20.03 8.16 0.34
CA PRO A 122 20.49 8.14 1.72
C PRO A 122 19.42 8.51 2.75
N ILE A 123 18.67 9.59 2.51
CA ILE A 123 17.66 10.07 3.44
C ILE A 123 16.48 9.09 3.58
N VAL A 124 16.08 8.42 2.48
CA VAL A 124 15.00 7.41 2.49
C VAL A 124 15.47 6.15 3.23
N ALA A 125 16.70 5.70 2.93
CA ALA A 125 17.29 4.52 3.56
C ALA A 125 17.50 4.72 5.07
N GLU A 126 18.03 5.86 5.48
CA GLU A 126 18.25 6.20 6.89
C GLU A 126 16.92 6.25 7.66
N TRP A 127 15.95 7.00 7.14
CA TRP A 127 14.64 7.12 7.77
C TRP A 127 13.94 5.77 7.89
N PHE A 128 13.90 4.99 6.81
CA PHE A 128 13.24 3.69 6.82
C PHE A 128 13.93 2.69 7.75
N THR A 129 15.28 2.66 7.78
CA THR A 129 16.04 1.78 8.68
C THR A 129 15.72 2.09 10.15
N ARG A 130 15.70 3.37 10.52
CA ARG A 130 15.33 3.82 11.85
C ARG A 130 13.89 3.43 12.19
N ARG A 131 12.96 3.67 11.25
CA ARG A 131 11.55 3.32 11.39
C ARG A 131 11.36 1.81 11.58
N MET A 132 11.99 1.00 10.75
CA MET A 132 11.95 -0.46 10.83
C MET A 132 12.48 -0.97 12.18
N ALA A 133 13.56 -0.39 12.68
CA ALA A 133 14.09 -0.76 14.00
C ALA A 133 13.10 -0.45 15.15
N ALA A 134 12.37 0.68 15.09
CA ALA A 134 11.35 1.01 16.06
C ALA A 134 10.19 0.02 16.03
N LEU A 135 9.68 -0.30 14.83
CA LEU A 135 8.61 -1.28 14.64
C LEU A 135 9.01 -2.69 15.09
N HIS A 136 10.23 -3.11 14.78
CA HIS A 136 10.74 -4.42 15.16
C HIS A 136 10.85 -4.57 16.69
N ARG A 137 11.32 -3.54 17.41
CA ARG A 137 11.31 -3.53 18.89
C ARG A 137 9.89 -3.74 19.44
N THR A 138 8.88 -3.13 18.83
CA THR A 138 7.48 -3.32 19.22
C THR A 138 7.00 -4.73 18.94
N ALA A 139 7.29 -5.25 17.75
CA ALA A 139 6.95 -6.62 17.37
C ALA A 139 7.58 -7.67 18.32
N GLN A 140 8.84 -7.47 18.69
CA GLN A 140 9.53 -8.36 19.65
C GLN A 140 8.92 -8.37 21.05
N ARG A 141 8.30 -7.27 21.49
CA ARG A 141 7.57 -7.25 22.78
C ARG A 141 6.34 -8.15 22.75
N GLY A 142 5.70 -8.32 21.60
CA GLY A 142 4.52 -9.16 21.45
C GLY A 142 3.32 -8.75 22.32
N ALA A 143 3.27 -7.49 22.77
CA ALA A 143 2.21 -6.98 23.63
C ALA A 143 1.23 -6.14 22.81
N PHE A 144 -0.07 -6.30 23.08
CA PHE A 144 -1.17 -5.62 22.38
C PHE A 144 -1.98 -4.70 23.29
N ASP A 145 -1.50 -4.40 24.50
CA ASP A 145 -2.13 -3.53 25.49
C ASP A 145 -1.78 -2.05 25.24
N PHE A 146 -2.15 -1.53 24.08
CA PHE A 146 -1.74 -0.21 23.62
C PHE A 146 -2.39 0.97 24.34
N TYR A 147 -3.53 0.74 24.99
CA TYR A 147 -4.35 1.81 25.51
C TYR A 147 -4.21 1.99 27.01
N VAL A 148 -4.46 3.21 27.48
CA VAL A 148 -4.55 3.53 28.90
C VAL A 148 -5.64 2.67 29.55
N ALA A 149 -5.30 1.94 30.57
CA ALA A 149 -6.26 1.14 31.33
C ALA A 149 -7.30 2.05 32.02
N GLU A 150 -8.51 1.55 32.23
CA GLU A 150 -9.58 2.30 32.89
C GLU A 150 -9.17 2.77 34.30
N ALA A 151 -8.39 1.96 35.02
CA ALA A 151 -7.82 2.32 36.33
C ALA A 151 -6.92 3.57 36.26
N ASP A 152 -6.22 3.80 35.15
CA ASP A 152 -5.31 4.92 34.95
C ASP A 152 -5.99 6.11 34.23
N ALA A 153 -7.26 6.00 33.92
CA ALA A 153 -8.03 7.03 33.20
C ALA A 153 -8.11 8.37 33.94
N ALA A 154 -7.78 8.41 35.24
CA ALA A 154 -7.68 9.67 36.01
C ALA A 154 -6.62 10.63 35.45
N ALA A 155 -5.59 10.11 34.77
CA ALA A 155 -4.56 10.91 34.11
C ALA A 155 -5.06 11.57 32.81
N VAL A 156 -6.21 11.14 32.30
CA VAL A 156 -6.82 11.65 31.05
C VAL A 156 -7.96 12.61 31.41
N PRO A 157 -8.06 13.79 30.75
CA PRO A 157 -9.17 14.71 30.96
C PRO A 157 -10.53 14.04 30.81
N LYS A 158 -11.50 14.44 31.64
CA LYS A 158 -12.84 13.83 31.69
C LYS A 158 -13.52 13.73 30.32
N ALA A 159 -13.34 14.72 29.44
CA ALA A 159 -13.92 14.75 28.09
C ALA A 159 -13.36 13.66 27.15
N TRP A 160 -12.23 13.06 27.50
CA TRP A 160 -11.53 12.05 26.68
C TRP A 160 -11.58 10.65 27.27
N ARG A 161 -12.11 10.49 28.48
CA ARG A 161 -12.29 9.18 29.12
C ARG A 161 -13.24 8.32 28.28
N GLY A 162 -12.96 7.05 28.20
CA GLY A 162 -13.70 6.11 27.35
C GLY A 162 -13.31 6.12 25.87
N LYS A 163 -12.37 7.01 25.44
CA LYS A 163 -11.75 6.92 24.12
C LYS A 163 -10.49 6.07 24.16
N PRO A 164 -10.10 5.41 23.07
CA PRO A 164 -8.87 4.62 22.99
C PRO A 164 -7.64 5.54 23.00
N ILE A 165 -7.21 5.95 24.18
CA ILE A 165 -6.01 6.78 24.37
C ILE A 165 -4.80 5.87 24.45
N TYR A 166 -3.79 6.11 23.63
CA TYR A 166 -2.53 5.37 23.73
C TYR A 166 -1.79 5.67 25.03
N ARG A 167 -1.16 4.66 25.59
CA ARG A 167 -0.26 4.79 26.74
C ARG A 167 0.93 5.67 26.39
N ALA A 168 1.54 6.29 27.40
CA ALA A 168 2.63 7.25 27.21
C ALA A 168 3.84 6.68 26.45
N GLU A 169 4.09 5.38 26.58
CA GLU A 169 5.17 4.68 25.87
C GLU A 169 4.97 4.59 24.35
N PHE A 170 3.73 4.80 23.88
CA PHE A 170 3.39 4.89 22.46
C PHE A 170 3.30 6.34 21.95
N ASN A 171 3.76 7.30 22.77
CA ASN A 171 3.77 8.74 22.39
C ASN A 171 5.07 9.25 21.77
N PRO A 172 6.19 8.50 21.59
CA PRO A 172 7.33 9.05 20.87
C PRO A 172 6.89 9.53 19.49
N VAL A 173 7.30 10.74 19.15
CA VAL A 173 7.02 11.37 17.86
C VAL A 173 8.18 11.08 16.92
N GLY A 174 7.92 11.04 15.65
CA GLY A 174 8.97 10.83 14.66
C GLY A 174 9.16 9.37 14.26
N ALA A 175 10.30 9.06 13.64
CA ALA A 175 10.62 7.71 13.18
C ALA A 175 10.60 6.64 14.28
N ASP A 176 10.69 7.05 15.55
CA ASP A 176 10.61 6.18 16.72
C ASP A 176 9.19 5.87 17.19
N PHE A 177 8.14 6.39 16.54
CA PHE A 177 6.75 6.02 16.83
C PHE A 177 6.60 4.49 16.75
N PRO A 178 6.17 3.83 17.84
CA PRO A 178 6.35 2.38 17.92
C PRO A 178 5.27 1.55 17.20
N LEU A 179 4.14 2.16 16.84
CA LEU A 179 3.05 1.41 16.22
C LEU A 179 3.11 1.43 14.69
N PRO A 180 2.93 0.28 14.03
CA PRO A 180 2.89 0.21 12.58
C PRO A 180 1.63 0.89 12.01
N THR A 181 1.80 1.52 10.86
CA THR A 181 0.75 2.17 10.08
C THR A 181 0.57 1.48 8.73
N CYS A 182 -0.47 1.85 7.98
CA CYS A 182 -0.66 1.37 6.61
C CYS A 182 0.49 1.83 5.68
N PHE A 183 1.10 2.98 5.95
CA PHE A 183 2.27 3.47 5.21
C PHE A 183 3.49 2.58 5.44
N ASP A 184 3.70 2.15 6.69
CA ASP A 184 4.77 1.22 7.02
C ASP A 184 4.60 -0.10 6.28
N PHE A 185 3.39 -0.69 6.31
CA PHE A 185 3.14 -1.95 5.62
C PHE A 185 3.37 -1.86 4.11
N TYR A 186 3.00 -0.72 3.51
CA TYR A 186 3.27 -0.48 2.11
C TYR A 186 4.78 -0.36 1.83
N ALA A 187 5.52 0.38 2.66
CA ALA A 187 6.97 0.52 2.53
C ALA A 187 7.69 -0.84 2.68
N LEU A 188 7.31 -1.64 3.70
CA LEU A 188 7.83 -2.99 3.91
C LEU A 188 7.63 -3.89 2.69
N ALA A 189 6.45 -3.78 2.02
CA ALA A 189 6.11 -4.60 0.86
C ALA A 189 6.99 -4.32 -0.37
N TYR A 190 7.53 -3.13 -0.48
CA TYR A 190 8.37 -2.72 -1.61
C TYR A 190 9.84 -2.52 -1.24
N TRP A 191 10.22 -2.71 0.03
CA TRP A 191 11.62 -2.64 0.42
C TRP A 191 12.43 -3.76 -0.23
N PRO A 192 13.60 -3.45 -0.83
CA PRO A 192 14.41 -4.46 -1.49
C PRO A 192 14.92 -5.53 -0.52
N LYS A 193 14.83 -6.78 -0.91
CA LYS A 193 15.19 -7.94 -0.08
C LYS A 193 16.66 -8.36 -0.25
N TYR A 194 17.58 -7.41 -0.15
CA TYR A 194 19.01 -7.69 -0.33
C TYR A 194 19.72 -8.19 0.94
N ASP A 195 19.17 -7.85 2.11
CA ASP A 195 19.76 -8.20 3.41
C ASP A 195 18.88 -9.22 4.15
N PRO A 196 19.40 -10.45 4.37
CA PRO A 196 18.65 -11.48 5.10
C PRO A 196 18.25 -11.08 6.55
N ALA A 197 19.05 -10.21 7.20
CA ALA A 197 18.70 -9.73 8.55
C ALA A 197 17.53 -8.76 8.49
N ALA A 198 17.54 -7.80 7.56
CA ALA A 198 16.41 -6.90 7.32
C ALA A 198 15.15 -7.68 6.92
N ASN A 199 15.28 -8.70 6.07
CA ASN A 199 14.15 -9.54 5.68
C ASN A 199 13.51 -10.25 6.87
N ARG A 200 14.29 -10.77 7.81
CA ARG A 200 13.76 -11.37 9.04
C ARG A 200 13.02 -10.36 9.91
N MET A 201 13.61 -9.16 10.07
CA MET A 201 12.94 -8.07 10.81
C MET A 201 11.60 -7.70 10.18
N ILE A 202 11.55 -7.62 8.85
CA ILE A 202 10.33 -7.34 8.09
C ILE A 202 9.27 -8.43 8.34
N GLU A 203 9.63 -9.71 8.23
CA GLU A 203 8.71 -10.82 8.48
C GLU A 203 8.20 -10.83 9.94
N ASP A 204 9.03 -10.48 10.92
CA ASP A 204 8.61 -10.36 12.32
C ASP A 204 7.61 -9.22 12.51
N ILE A 205 7.86 -8.05 11.89
CA ILE A 205 6.93 -6.92 11.92
C ILE A 205 5.62 -7.30 11.24
N VAL A 206 5.67 -7.96 10.08
CA VAL A 206 4.46 -8.39 9.36
C VAL A 206 3.69 -9.45 10.13
N ARG A 207 4.37 -10.37 10.82
CA ARG A 207 3.73 -11.34 11.72
C ARG A 207 2.98 -10.64 12.85
N PHE A 208 3.61 -9.64 13.47
CA PHE A 208 2.99 -8.82 14.52
C PHE A 208 1.76 -8.06 13.98
N ILE A 209 1.86 -7.40 12.82
CA ILE A 209 0.76 -6.72 12.15
C ILE A 209 -0.39 -7.69 11.84
N SER A 210 -0.05 -8.92 11.47
CA SER A 210 -1.01 -9.95 11.04
C SER A 210 -1.64 -10.72 12.20
N ASP A 211 -1.20 -10.49 13.43
CA ASP A 211 -1.79 -11.10 14.62
C ASP A 211 -3.26 -10.66 14.79
N PRO A 212 -4.20 -11.58 15.06
CA PRO A 212 -5.60 -11.23 15.29
C PRO A 212 -5.81 -10.18 16.39
N ALA A 213 -4.98 -10.17 17.43
CA ALA A 213 -5.06 -9.17 18.49
C ALA A 213 -4.71 -7.78 17.97
N PHE A 214 -3.66 -7.66 17.11
CA PHE A 214 -3.36 -6.39 16.45
C PHE A 214 -4.44 -5.98 15.45
N GLN A 215 -4.94 -6.93 14.65
CA GLN A 215 -5.99 -6.67 13.65
C GLN A 215 -7.31 -6.22 14.29
N SER A 216 -7.57 -6.58 15.54
CA SER A 216 -8.75 -6.13 16.30
C SER A 216 -8.59 -4.75 16.93
N THR A 217 -7.39 -4.16 16.90
CA THR A 217 -7.18 -2.83 17.47
C THR A 217 -7.92 -1.78 16.66
N VAL A 218 -8.53 -0.84 17.35
CA VAL A 218 -9.11 0.37 16.74
C VAL A 218 -8.04 1.46 16.73
N GLY A 219 -8.16 2.46 15.87
CA GLY A 219 -7.28 3.63 15.93
C GLY A 219 -7.33 4.27 17.31
N GLY A 220 -6.30 5.04 17.67
CA GLY A 220 -6.20 5.65 18.98
C GLY A 220 -5.86 7.13 18.94
N TYR A 221 -5.82 7.72 20.11
CA TYR A 221 -5.50 9.14 20.32
C TYR A 221 -4.29 9.25 21.24
N ILE A 222 -3.42 10.20 20.91
CA ILE A 222 -2.37 10.63 21.83
C ILE A 222 -2.90 11.79 22.64
N TRP A 223 -2.75 11.71 23.97
CA TRP A 223 -2.96 12.84 24.86
C TRP A 223 -1.65 13.58 25.07
N ASP A 224 -1.56 14.78 24.47
CA ASP A 224 -0.44 15.68 24.69
C ASP A 224 -0.71 16.56 25.92
N ARG A 225 0.01 16.30 27.02
CA ARG A 225 -0.12 17.04 28.28
C ARG A 225 0.35 18.49 28.15
N GLY A 226 1.37 18.74 27.33
CA GLY A 226 1.92 20.08 27.10
C GLY A 226 0.95 20.99 26.37
N LEU A 227 0.35 20.49 25.31
CA LEU A 227 -0.62 21.22 24.50
C LEU A 227 -2.06 21.09 25.02
N ARG A 228 -2.30 20.27 26.04
CA ARG A 228 -3.64 19.98 26.60
C ARG A 228 -4.68 19.59 25.54
N ARG A 229 -4.24 18.86 24.52
CA ARG A 229 -5.10 18.42 23.44
C ARG A 229 -4.92 16.94 23.13
N CYS A 230 -5.95 16.32 22.59
CA CYS A 230 -5.89 15.02 21.96
C CYS A 230 -5.80 15.15 20.45
N TYR A 231 -5.00 14.33 19.82
CA TYR A 231 -4.99 14.20 18.37
C TYR A 231 -4.95 12.73 17.98
N ALA A 232 -5.51 12.42 16.81
CA ALA A 232 -5.45 11.08 16.28
C ALA A 232 -3.97 10.75 16.00
N ALA A 233 -3.43 9.77 16.70
CA ALA A 233 -2.17 9.19 16.31
C ALA A 233 -2.37 8.40 15.03
N GLY A 234 -1.40 8.52 14.12
CA GLY A 234 -1.41 7.95 12.80
C GLY A 234 -2.18 6.63 12.75
N ARG A 235 -3.11 6.55 11.81
CA ARG A 235 -4.06 5.44 11.78
C ARG A 235 -3.30 4.14 11.69
N THR A 236 -3.25 3.44 12.80
CA THR A 236 -2.77 2.10 12.89
C THR A 236 -3.40 1.25 11.80
N PHE A 237 -2.78 0.18 11.49
CA PHE A 237 -3.16 -0.79 10.49
C PHE A 237 -4.58 -1.31 10.74
N LEU A 238 -5.56 -0.65 10.17
CA LEU A 238 -6.95 -0.91 10.49
C LEU A 238 -7.59 -1.77 9.43
N ALA A 239 -8.21 -2.85 9.88
CA ALA A 239 -9.14 -3.66 9.12
C ALA A 239 -8.67 -3.90 7.67
N CYS A 240 -7.65 -4.72 7.49
CA CYS A 240 -7.14 -5.13 6.16
C CYS A 240 -8.23 -5.67 5.23
N VAL A 241 -9.34 -6.11 5.81
CA VAL A 241 -10.51 -6.64 5.09
C VAL A 241 -11.57 -5.59 4.82
N ALA A 242 -11.36 -4.30 5.14
CA ALA A 242 -12.29 -3.25 4.72
C ALA A 242 -12.41 -3.26 3.18
N PRO A 243 -13.63 -3.27 2.64
CA PRO A 243 -13.85 -3.49 1.20
C PRO A 243 -13.00 -2.57 0.32
N GLU A 244 -12.89 -1.30 0.68
CA GLU A 244 -12.18 -0.28 -0.10
C GLU A 244 -10.68 -0.55 -0.22
N ARG A 245 -10.08 -1.31 0.71
CA ARG A 245 -8.64 -1.58 0.77
C ARG A 245 -8.28 -3.04 0.55
N LEU A 246 -9.27 -3.92 0.46
CA LEU A 246 -9.06 -5.36 0.41
C LEU A 246 -8.04 -5.77 -0.67
N VAL A 247 -8.24 -5.31 -1.90
CA VAL A 247 -7.37 -5.66 -3.04
C VAL A 247 -5.94 -5.19 -2.79
N LEU A 248 -5.75 -3.93 -2.36
CA LEU A 248 -4.43 -3.38 -2.08
C LEU A 248 -3.72 -4.16 -0.98
N PHE A 249 -4.40 -4.43 0.13
CA PHE A 249 -3.77 -5.10 1.26
C PHE A 249 -3.46 -6.57 0.98
N LEU A 250 -4.27 -7.27 0.17
CA LEU A 250 -3.93 -8.61 -0.30
C LEU A 250 -2.72 -8.58 -1.25
N GLU A 251 -2.63 -7.59 -2.14
CA GLU A 251 -1.47 -7.44 -3.01
C GLU A 251 -0.18 -7.16 -2.21
N LEU A 252 -0.25 -6.32 -1.18
CA LEU A 252 0.88 -6.07 -0.27
C LEU A 252 1.22 -7.33 0.55
N GLY A 253 0.22 -7.95 1.16
CA GLY A 253 0.38 -9.13 2.02
C GLY A 253 0.88 -10.37 1.29
N ALA A 254 0.54 -10.52 0.00
CA ALA A 254 0.99 -11.62 -0.84
C ALA A 254 2.54 -11.76 -0.91
N ARG A 255 3.25 -10.68 -0.63
CA ARG A 255 4.72 -10.61 -0.62
C ARG A 255 5.38 -11.21 0.62
N PHE A 256 4.59 -11.57 1.65
CA PHE A 256 5.11 -11.99 2.96
C PHE A 256 4.58 -13.36 3.37
N ALA A 257 5.47 -14.24 3.78
CA ALA A 257 5.09 -15.57 4.29
C ALA A 257 4.18 -15.45 5.53
N ALA A 258 4.51 -14.55 6.45
CA ALA A 258 3.73 -14.30 7.65
C ALA A 258 2.29 -13.83 7.35
N ALA A 259 2.10 -12.94 6.39
CA ALA A 259 0.77 -12.47 6.02
C ALA A 259 -0.05 -13.56 5.32
N ARG A 260 0.55 -14.33 4.40
CA ARG A 260 -0.15 -15.40 3.66
C ARG A 260 -0.75 -16.48 4.56
N THR A 261 -0.17 -16.69 5.75
CA THR A 261 -0.68 -17.67 6.73
C THR A 261 -1.76 -17.09 7.65
N ALA A 262 -1.89 -15.77 7.71
CA ALA A 262 -2.81 -15.07 8.61
C ALA A 262 -4.30 -15.25 8.24
N PRO A 263 -5.20 -15.29 9.24
CA PRO A 263 -6.63 -15.43 8.99
C PRO A 263 -7.22 -14.34 8.10
N TRP A 264 -6.83 -13.08 8.29
CA TRP A 264 -7.34 -11.96 7.48
C TRP A 264 -7.00 -12.11 6.00
N PHE A 265 -5.78 -12.57 5.68
CA PHE A 265 -5.34 -12.75 4.30
C PHE A 265 -6.12 -13.91 3.64
N LYS A 266 -6.23 -15.04 4.32
CA LYS A 266 -6.99 -16.20 3.83
C LYS A 266 -8.46 -15.88 3.60
N ALA A 267 -9.08 -15.16 4.54
CA ALA A 267 -10.47 -14.73 4.40
C ALA A 267 -10.66 -13.75 3.23
N GLY A 268 -9.77 -12.77 3.10
CA GLY A 268 -9.81 -11.81 1.99
C GLY A 268 -9.58 -12.48 0.64
N LEU A 269 -8.61 -13.38 0.55
CA LEU A 269 -8.35 -14.14 -0.67
C LEU A 269 -9.56 -15.01 -1.07
N ALA A 270 -10.16 -15.72 -0.12
CA ALA A 270 -11.37 -16.51 -0.36
C ALA A 270 -12.54 -15.63 -0.83
N GLN A 271 -12.67 -14.41 -0.30
CA GLN A 271 -13.66 -13.46 -0.77
C GLN A 271 -13.43 -13.07 -2.24
N LEU A 272 -12.18 -12.77 -2.64
CA LEU A 272 -11.87 -12.43 -4.04
C LEU A 272 -12.06 -13.63 -4.98
N GLU A 273 -11.70 -14.85 -4.54
CA GLU A 273 -11.94 -16.10 -5.29
C GLU A 273 -13.43 -16.33 -5.54
N GLY A 274 -14.31 -15.91 -4.66
CA GLY A 274 -15.75 -15.98 -4.84
C GLY A 274 -16.29 -15.17 -6.04
N TYR A 275 -15.50 -14.27 -6.61
CA TYR A 275 -15.86 -13.49 -7.82
C TYR A 275 -15.32 -14.10 -9.12
N ARG A 276 -14.87 -15.35 -9.08
CA ARG A 276 -14.39 -16.08 -10.27
C ARG A 276 -15.54 -16.36 -11.25
N THR A 277 -15.32 -16.03 -12.51
CA THR A 277 -16.29 -16.29 -13.59
C THR A 277 -16.16 -17.74 -14.11
N PRO A 278 -17.17 -18.26 -14.82
CA PRO A 278 -17.09 -19.58 -15.45
C PRO A 278 -15.92 -19.71 -16.47
N GLN A 279 -15.44 -18.60 -17.00
CA GLN A 279 -14.29 -18.55 -17.91
C GLN A 279 -12.93 -18.55 -17.18
N GLY A 280 -12.92 -18.69 -15.84
CA GLY A 280 -11.70 -18.68 -15.02
C GLY A 280 -11.09 -17.28 -14.81
N ARG A 281 -11.80 -16.21 -15.15
CA ARG A 281 -11.46 -14.81 -14.92
C ARG A 281 -12.11 -14.32 -13.64
N TYR A 282 -11.91 -13.03 -13.29
CA TYR A 282 -12.49 -12.45 -12.08
C TYR A 282 -13.25 -11.17 -12.42
N ARG A 283 -14.39 -10.98 -11.74
CA ARG A 283 -15.18 -9.76 -11.88
C ARG A 283 -15.59 -9.26 -10.49
N PHE A 284 -14.76 -8.43 -9.91
CA PHE A 284 -15.02 -7.84 -8.60
C PHE A 284 -16.19 -6.84 -8.66
N PRO A 285 -16.90 -6.63 -7.54
CA PRO A 285 -17.77 -5.48 -7.38
C PRO A 285 -16.99 -4.18 -7.58
N SER A 286 -17.66 -3.17 -8.13
CA SER A 286 -17.02 -1.86 -8.44
C SER A 286 -16.42 -1.17 -7.21
N GLU A 287 -16.96 -1.46 -6.02
CA GLU A 287 -16.52 -0.93 -4.73
C GLU A 287 -15.09 -1.33 -4.38
N LEU A 288 -14.62 -2.49 -4.86
CA LEU A 288 -13.25 -2.96 -4.64
C LEU A 288 -12.22 -2.29 -5.56
N LEU A 289 -12.68 -1.65 -6.64
CA LEU A 289 -11.85 -1.01 -7.66
C LEU A 289 -12.27 0.45 -7.88
N LYS A 290 -12.57 1.15 -6.78
CA LYS A 290 -13.04 2.55 -6.83
C LYS A 290 -12.01 3.48 -7.46
N GLU A 291 -12.56 4.46 -8.16
CA GLU A 291 -11.90 5.72 -8.53
C GLU A 291 -12.71 6.85 -7.88
N THR A 292 -12.16 7.42 -6.81
CA THR A 292 -12.86 8.46 -6.04
C THR A 292 -11.97 9.70 -5.96
N ALA A 293 -12.34 10.74 -6.69
CA ALA A 293 -11.64 12.02 -6.61
C ALA A 293 -11.70 12.61 -5.19
N ASP A 294 -10.71 13.42 -4.85
CA ASP A 294 -10.60 14.11 -3.56
C ASP A 294 -10.70 13.17 -2.35
N SER A 295 -10.12 11.98 -2.45
CA SER A 295 -10.06 11.00 -1.38
C SER A 295 -8.65 10.41 -1.25
N TYR A 296 -8.32 9.86 -0.08
CA TYR A 296 -6.98 9.33 0.19
C TYR A 296 -6.71 8.01 -0.51
N TYR A 297 -5.57 7.91 -1.20
CA TYR A 297 -5.13 6.69 -1.87
C TYR A 297 -5.04 5.52 -0.89
N LEU A 298 -4.25 5.67 0.16
CA LEU A 298 -3.91 4.55 1.04
C LEU A 298 -4.96 4.32 2.13
N TYR A 299 -5.48 5.38 2.74
CA TYR A 299 -6.48 5.23 3.79
C TYR A 299 -7.85 4.80 3.30
N ALA A 300 -8.27 5.29 2.16
CA ALA A 300 -9.60 5.05 1.64
C ALA A 300 -9.64 4.05 0.49
N GLY A 301 -8.49 3.60 -0.02
CA GLY A 301 -8.44 2.77 -1.22
C GLY A 301 -9.06 3.48 -2.43
N ALA A 302 -8.89 4.80 -2.51
CA ALA A 302 -9.68 5.65 -3.39
C ALA A 302 -9.38 5.46 -4.88
N HIS A 303 -8.20 4.93 -5.23
CA HIS A 303 -7.71 4.92 -6.61
C HIS A 303 -7.27 3.52 -7.05
N MET A 304 -8.10 2.51 -6.78
CA MET A 304 -7.79 1.10 -7.05
C MET A 304 -8.02 0.65 -8.50
N GLY A 305 -8.75 1.40 -9.30
CA GLY A 305 -8.92 1.13 -10.73
C GLY A 305 -7.63 1.29 -11.52
N LEU A 306 -7.56 0.70 -12.69
CA LEU A 306 -6.37 0.68 -13.56
C LEU A 306 -6.62 1.36 -14.92
N GLY A 307 -7.53 2.33 -14.95
CA GLY A 307 -7.76 3.19 -16.11
C GLY A 307 -8.60 2.57 -17.23
N GLU A 308 -9.21 1.42 -16.98
CA GLU A 308 -10.13 0.83 -17.95
C GLU A 308 -11.41 1.65 -18.06
N ASN A 309 -11.91 1.82 -19.28
CA ASN A 309 -13.12 2.59 -19.53
C ASN A 309 -14.35 1.88 -18.96
N ARG A 310 -14.86 2.37 -17.82
CA ARG A 310 -16.01 1.79 -17.10
C ARG A 310 -17.32 1.73 -17.88
N LYS A 311 -17.41 2.38 -19.04
CA LYS A 311 -18.54 2.23 -19.95
C LYS A 311 -18.48 0.93 -20.74
N GLN A 312 -17.32 0.28 -20.81
CA GLN A 312 -17.16 -1.01 -21.47
C GLN A 312 -17.53 -2.15 -20.51
N ALA A 313 -18.30 -3.12 -20.97
CA ALA A 313 -18.79 -4.23 -20.16
C ALA A 313 -17.68 -5.07 -19.52
N GLN A 314 -16.51 -5.16 -20.17
CA GLN A 314 -15.38 -5.98 -19.71
C GLN A 314 -14.40 -5.23 -18.79
N ALA A 315 -14.52 -3.92 -18.60
CA ALA A 315 -13.56 -3.12 -17.87
C ALA A 315 -13.28 -3.66 -16.45
N LEU A 316 -14.32 -3.97 -15.69
CA LEU A 316 -14.18 -4.55 -14.35
C LEU A 316 -13.56 -5.96 -14.38
N GLU A 317 -13.90 -6.77 -15.38
CA GLU A 317 -13.35 -8.12 -15.54
C GLU A 317 -11.85 -8.08 -15.86
N ILE A 318 -11.42 -7.16 -16.72
CA ILE A 318 -10.02 -6.94 -17.07
C ILE A 318 -9.22 -6.54 -15.82
N GLU A 319 -9.63 -5.49 -15.12
CA GLU A 319 -8.92 -5.00 -13.94
C GLU A 319 -8.91 -6.02 -12.80
N SER A 320 -10.05 -6.66 -12.52
CA SER A 320 -10.17 -7.67 -11.47
C SER A 320 -9.29 -8.88 -11.75
N THR A 321 -9.29 -9.36 -12.99
CA THR A 321 -8.48 -10.50 -13.41
C THR A 321 -6.99 -10.18 -13.28
N PHE A 322 -6.55 -8.99 -13.73
CA PHE A 322 -5.17 -8.57 -13.55
C PHE A 322 -4.77 -8.51 -12.07
N ARG A 323 -5.61 -7.92 -11.20
CA ARG A 323 -5.34 -7.83 -9.75
C ARG A 323 -5.20 -9.21 -9.12
N MET A 324 -6.10 -10.12 -9.45
CA MET A 324 -6.04 -11.47 -8.90
C MET A 324 -4.81 -12.26 -9.38
N MET A 325 -4.51 -12.20 -10.67
CA MET A 325 -3.30 -12.81 -11.23
C MET A 325 -2.03 -12.27 -10.58
N LYS A 326 -1.96 -10.96 -10.32
CA LYS A 326 -0.82 -10.35 -9.64
C LYS A 326 -0.69 -10.86 -8.21
N ILE A 327 -1.79 -10.90 -7.43
CA ILE A 327 -1.77 -11.45 -6.07
C ILE A 327 -1.27 -12.89 -6.10
N THR A 328 -1.80 -13.73 -7.00
CA THR A 328 -1.39 -15.14 -7.15
C THR A 328 0.08 -15.26 -7.53
N SER A 329 0.55 -14.48 -8.50
CA SER A 329 1.97 -14.46 -8.91
C SER A 329 2.89 -14.11 -7.74
N LEU A 330 2.55 -13.06 -6.95
CA LEU A 330 3.32 -12.65 -5.78
C LEU A 330 3.36 -13.73 -4.68
N MET A 331 2.30 -14.52 -4.53
CA MET A 331 2.27 -15.63 -3.57
C MET A 331 3.21 -16.79 -3.98
N HIS A 332 3.44 -17.00 -5.27
CA HIS A 332 4.30 -18.05 -5.81
C HIS A 332 5.76 -17.61 -6.01
N GLN A 333 6.05 -16.32 -5.94
CA GLN A 333 7.42 -15.83 -5.93
C GLN A 333 8.07 -16.31 -4.63
N ASP A 334 8.94 -17.31 -4.72
CA ASP A 334 9.74 -17.76 -3.59
C ASP A 334 10.53 -16.57 -3.04
N ILE A 335 10.46 -16.44 -1.73
CA ILE A 335 11.26 -15.48 -0.98
C ILE A 335 12.65 -16.12 -0.86
N SER A 336 13.36 -16.16 -2.00
CA SER A 336 14.76 -16.60 -2.03
C SER A 336 15.68 -15.51 -1.46
#